data_d5b08972bbc8f3c83e076c3b437e417f
#
_entry.id   d5b08972bbc8f3c83e076c3b437e417f
#
_cell.length_a   1.000
_cell.length_b   1.000
_cell.length_c   1.000
_cell.angle_alpha   90.00
_cell.angle_beta   90.00
_cell.angle_gamma   90.00
#
_symmetry.space_group_name_H-M   'P 1'
#
loop_
_entity.id
_entity.type
_entity.pdbx_description
1 polymer ?
#
loop_
_entity_poly.entity_id
_entity_poly.type
_entity_poly.pdbx_seq_one_letter_code
_entity_poly.pdbx_strand_id
1 'polypeptide(L)'
;MANRLEGKVALITGGASGFGKKTAEMFKAEGAVVYISDINQQGGEIVAEEFDLNFLHHDVTNTADWGKVVDHIRGAEGKLNILVNNAGIGFMGDIEATTVEEWDLVHKVDLDSVFYGCKYAIPLMRDSGNGSIVNVSSIAGIVAGHNFAAYNSAKAAVRHLSKSVALHCARTTNLVRCNSIHPVFAKTEMMKSFFANPSDELVQKLEKQIPARSLADVEDVANAILFLSSDESKLITGSELVIDGGLSAQ
;
A
#
# COMPACT_ATOMS: atom_id res chain seq x y z
N MET A 1 -3.95 -15.32 19.73
CA MET A 1 -3.85 -14.21 18.76
C MET A 1 -3.73 -12.92 19.56
N ALA A 2 -2.89 -12.00 19.16
CA ALA A 2 -2.55 -10.86 20.04
C ALA A 2 -3.58 -9.71 20.03
N ASN A 3 -4.61 -9.75 19.17
CA ASN A 3 -5.63 -8.70 19.00
C ASN A 3 -5.01 -7.29 18.85
N ARG A 4 -3.94 -7.18 18.06
CA ARG A 4 -3.14 -5.94 17.90
C ARG A 4 -3.94 -4.79 17.29
N LEU A 5 -5.05 -5.11 16.60
CA LEU A 5 -5.93 -4.15 15.94
C LEU A 5 -7.37 -4.20 16.47
N GLU A 6 -7.58 -4.76 17.66
CA GLU A 6 -8.91 -4.88 18.27
C GLU A 6 -9.65 -3.55 18.26
N GLY A 7 -10.88 -3.57 17.71
CA GLY A 7 -11.75 -2.41 17.63
C GLY A 7 -11.32 -1.30 16.66
N LYS A 8 -10.26 -1.50 15.87
CA LYS A 8 -9.86 -0.54 14.81
C LYS A 8 -10.62 -0.81 13.52
N VAL A 9 -10.91 0.25 12.78
CA VAL A 9 -11.48 0.19 11.43
C VAL A 9 -10.39 0.50 10.42
N ALA A 10 -10.21 -0.36 9.43
CA ALA A 10 -9.16 -0.26 8.42
C ALA A 10 -9.74 -0.20 7.00
N LEU A 11 -9.16 0.65 6.16
CA LEU A 11 -9.36 0.66 4.71
C LEU A 11 -8.06 0.27 4.01
N ILE A 12 -8.12 -0.72 3.11
CA ILE A 12 -7.00 -1.22 2.33
C ILE A 12 -7.37 -1.15 0.85
N THR A 13 -6.64 -0.33 0.05
CA THR A 13 -6.84 -0.25 -1.39
C THR A 13 -6.05 -1.33 -2.13
N GLY A 14 -6.55 -1.80 -3.29
CA GLY A 14 -5.94 -2.93 -3.99
C GLY A 14 -6.06 -4.24 -3.20
N GLY A 15 -7.20 -4.44 -2.53
CA GLY A 15 -7.41 -5.54 -1.59
C GLY A 15 -7.78 -6.88 -2.23
N ALA A 16 -8.02 -6.92 -3.55
CA ALA A 16 -8.42 -8.15 -4.24
C ALA A 16 -7.26 -9.14 -4.47
N SER A 17 -6.00 -8.73 -4.26
CA SER A 17 -4.83 -9.59 -4.52
C SER A 17 -3.58 -9.17 -3.73
N GLY A 18 -2.52 -9.96 -3.84
CA GLY A 18 -1.16 -9.62 -3.40
C GLY A 18 -1.04 -9.16 -1.94
N PHE A 19 -0.32 -8.07 -1.73
CA PHE A 19 -0.09 -7.50 -0.40
C PHE A 19 -1.39 -7.03 0.27
N GLY A 20 -2.32 -6.43 -0.52
CA GLY A 20 -3.59 -5.94 0.00
C GLY A 20 -4.45 -7.06 0.55
N LYS A 21 -4.62 -8.16 -0.20
CA LYS A 21 -5.35 -9.36 0.26
C LYS A 21 -4.73 -9.94 1.54
N LYS A 22 -3.39 -10.16 1.55
CA LYS A 22 -2.72 -10.73 2.72
C LYS A 22 -2.78 -9.83 3.94
N THR A 23 -2.65 -8.51 3.74
CA THR A 23 -2.81 -7.53 4.83
C THR A 23 -4.23 -7.56 5.41
N ALA A 24 -5.25 -7.66 4.56
CA ALA A 24 -6.64 -7.71 4.99
C ALA A 24 -6.95 -8.97 5.82
N GLU A 25 -6.49 -10.15 5.37
CA GLU A 25 -6.55 -11.41 6.11
C GLU A 25 -5.94 -11.26 7.51
N MET A 26 -4.71 -10.72 7.59
CA MET A 26 -4.01 -10.56 8.85
C MET A 26 -4.68 -9.53 9.77
N PHE A 27 -5.18 -8.43 9.23
CA PHE A 27 -5.87 -7.40 10.01
C PHE A 27 -7.17 -7.94 10.62
N LYS A 28 -7.93 -8.75 9.85
CA LYS A 28 -9.12 -9.44 10.37
C LYS A 28 -8.76 -10.38 11.50
N ALA A 29 -7.70 -11.18 11.33
CA ALA A 29 -7.22 -12.11 12.36
C ALA A 29 -6.75 -11.40 13.64
N GLU A 30 -6.35 -10.12 13.55
CA GLU A 30 -5.93 -9.28 14.67
C GLU A 30 -7.04 -8.37 15.23
N GLY A 31 -8.31 -8.64 14.86
CA GLY A 31 -9.49 -8.03 15.48
C GLY A 31 -9.97 -6.72 14.86
N ALA A 32 -9.47 -6.34 13.68
CA ALA A 32 -9.95 -5.15 12.97
C ALA A 32 -11.28 -5.40 12.25
N VAL A 33 -12.09 -4.35 12.11
CA VAL A 33 -13.12 -4.25 11.07
C VAL A 33 -12.44 -3.81 9.79
N VAL A 34 -12.45 -4.66 8.76
CA VAL A 34 -11.66 -4.44 7.54
C VAL A 34 -12.55 -4.16 6.35
N TYR A 35 -12.27 -3.05 5.70
CA TYR A 35 -12.77 -2.67 4.38
C TYR A 35 -11.64 -2.84 3.38
N ILE A 36 -11.86 -3.67 2.36
CA ILE A 36 -11.00 -3.73 1.18
C ILE A 36 -11.67 -2.98 0.04
N SER A 37 -10.88 -2.32 -0.80
CA SER A 37 -11.39 -1.70 -2.01
C SER A 37 -10.53 -2.05 -3.21
N ASP A 38 -11.16 -2.24 -4.37
CA ASP A 38 -10.48 -2.61 -5.61
C ASP A 38 -11.34 -2.21 -6.82
N ILE A 39 -10.72 -2.02 -7.98
CA ILE A 39 -11.41 -1.87 -9.25
C ILE A 39 -11.92 -3.22 -9.78
N ASN A 40 -11.28 -4.32 -9.40
CA ASN A 40 -11.70 -5.69 -9.71
C ASN A 40 -12.82 -6.12 -8.75
N GLN A 41 -14.06 -5.83 -9.13
CA GLN A 41 -15.23 -6.15 -8.32
C GLN A 41 -15.32 -7.64 -7.97
N GLN A 42 -15.22 -8.53 -8.97
CA GLN A 42 -15.35 -9.97 -8.74
C GLN A 42 -14.26 -10.51 -7.81
N GLY A 43 -13.01 -10.09 -8.01
CA GLY A 43 -11.89 -10.48 -7.14
C GLY A 43 -12.05 -9.98 -5.71
N GLY A 44 -12.53 -8.75 -5.55
CA GLY A 44 -12.78 -8.14 -4.24
C GLY A 44 -13.91 -8.83 -3.47
N GLU A 45 -15.01 -9.16 -4.14
CA GLU A 45 -16.14 -9.90 -3.55
C GLU A 45 -15.72 -11.31 -3.08
N ILE A 46 -14.92 -12.03 -3.88
CA ILE A 46 -14.38 -13.35 -3.50
C ILE A 46 -13.52 -13.25 -2.23
N VAL A 47 -12.62 -12.28 -2.18
CA VAL A 47 -11.73 -12.08 -1.00
C VAL A 47 -12.53 -11.67 0.23
N ALA A 48 -13.54 -10.82 0.06
CA ALA A 48 -14.39 -10.40 1.15
C ALA A 48 -15.20 -11.57 1.73
N GLU A 49 -15.73 -12.46 0.90
CA GLU A 49 -16.43 -13.67 1.33
C GLU A 49 -15.46 -14.66 2.02
N GLU A 50 -14.26 -14.88 1.46
CA GLU A 50 -13.25 -15.81 1.98
C GLU A 50 -12.84 -15.47 3.42
N PHE A 51 -12.70 -14.18 3.75
CA PHE A 51 -12.16 -13.71 5.04
C PHE A 51 -13.18 -12.95 5.90
N ASP A 52 -14.47 -12.94 5.54
CA ASP A 52 -15.51 -12.16 6.24
C ASP A 52 -15.14 -10.68 6.38
N LEU A 53 -14.89 -10.02 5.24
CA LEU A 53 -14.52 -8.61 5.12
C LEU A 53 -15.62 -7.80 4.45
N ASN A 54 -15.47 -6.48 4.47
CA ASN A 54 -16.30 -5.55 3.70
C ASN A 54 -15.59 -5.19 2.38
N PHE A 55 -16.27 -5.31 1.25
CA PHE A 55 -15.75 -4.90 -0.06
C PHE A 55 -16.45 -3.64 -0.57
N LEU A 56 -15.66 -2.72 -1.14
CA LEU A 56 -16.15 -1.53 -1.83
C LEU A 56 -15.50 -1.45 -3.22
N HIS A 57 -16.32 -1.42 -4.28
CA HIS A 57 -15.80 -1.15 -5.62
C HIS A 57 -15.23 0.28 -5.67
N HIS A 58 -14.00 0.44 -6.11
CA HIS A 58 -13.28 1.70 -6.02
C HIS A 58 -12.23 1.85 -7.11
N ASP A 59 -12.38 2.83 -7.98
CA ASP A 59 -11.30 3.32 -8.82
C ASP A 59 -10.52 4.39 -8.04
N VAL A 60 -9.32 4.03 -7.57
CA VAL A 60 -8.46 4.93 -6.78
C VAL A 60 -8.00 6.18 -7.55
N THR A 61 -8.15 6.20 -8.88
CA THR A 61 -7.84 7.37 -9.71
C THR A 61 -8.99 8.38 -9.75
N ASN A 62 -10.17 8.01 -9.24
CA ASN A 62 -11.38 8.82 -9.26
C ASN A 62 -11.63 9.47 -7.88
N THR A 63 -11.51 10.79 -7.82
CA THR A 63 -11.71 11.54 -6.56
C THR A 63 -13.14 11.44 -6.01
N ALA A 64 -14.15 11.27 -6.87
CA ALA A 64 -15.53 11.11 -6.42
C ALA A 64 -15.75 9.76 -5.73
N ASP A 65 -15.05 8.71 -6.18
CA ASP A 65 -15.15 7.39 -5.55
C ASP A 65 -14.46 7.39 -4.17
N TRP A 66 -13.36 8.11 -4.00
CA TRP A 66 -12.76 8.33 -2.67
C TRP A 66 -13.76 8.96 -1.68
N GLY A 67 -14.53 9.96 -2.14
CA GLY A 67 -15.59 10.57 -1.31
C GLY A 67 -16.63 9.54 -0.88
N LYS A 68 -17.15 8.73 -1.82
CA LYS A 68 -18.14 7.68 -1.54
C LYS A 68 -17.61 6.63 -0.56
N VAL A 69 -16.38 6.14 -0.77
CA VAL A 69 -15.76 5.12 0.09
C VAL A 69 -15.61 5.62 1.52
N VAL A 70 -15.06 6.83 1.71
CA VAL A 70 -14.87 7.39 3.05
C VAL A 70 -16.20 7.73 3.73
N ASP A 71 -17.19 8.24 2.98
CA ASP A 71 -18.52 8.53 3.52
C ASP A 71 -19.29 7.26 3.88
N HIS A 72 -19.12 6.17 3.11
CA HIS A 72 -19.68 4.86 3.45
C HIS A 72 -19.14 4.36 4.80
N ILE A 73 -17.79 4.37 4.98
CA ILE A 73 -17.15 3.94 6.23
C ILE A 73 -17.57 4.84 7.39
N ARG A 74 -17.66 6.16 7.17
CA ARG A 74 -18.16 7.10 8.18
C ARG A 74 -19.59 6.78 8.62
N GLY A 75 -20.47 6.45 7.66
CA GLY A 75 -21.86 6.10 7.94
C GLY A 75 -22.01 4.79 8.68
N ALA A 76 -21.21 3.78 8.34
CA ALA A 76 -21.28 2.44 8.92
C ALA A 76 -20.60 2.37 10.31
N GLU A 77 -19.41 2.95 10.46
CA GLU A 77 -18.53 2.74 11.61
C GLU A 77 -18.35 4.00 12.48
N GLY A 78 -18.66 5.16 11.93
CA GLY A 78 -18.40 6.45 12.58
C GLY A 78 -16.92 6.82 12.71
N LYS A 79 -15.99 5.97 12.27
CA LYS A 79 -14.54 6.13 12.44
C LYS A 79 -13.74 5.43 11.34
N LEU A 80 -12.48 5.87 11.16
CA LEU A 80 -11.45 5.18 10.38
C LEU A 80 -10.12 5.33 11.11
N ASN A 81 -9.50 4.24 11.49
CA ASN A 81 -8.24 4.23 12.25
C ASN A 81 -7.03 3.92 11.37
N ILE A 82 -7.19 3.13 10.33
CA ILE A 82 -6.08 2.67 9.49
C ILE A 82 -6.43 2.88 8.03
N LEU A 83 -5.50 3.51 7.29
CA LEU A 83 -5.51 3.58 5.84
C LEU A 83 -4.25 2.92 5.29
N VAL A 84 -4.41 1.91 4.42
CA VAL A 84 -3.32 1.33 3.65
C VAL A 84 -3.50 1.67 2.18
N ASN A 85 -2.72 2.63 1.69
CA ASN A 85 -2.64 2.96 0.27
C ASN A 85 -1.73 1.92 -0.41
N ASN A 86 -2.33 0.82 -0.87
CA ASN A 86 -1.63 -0.31 -1.45
C ASN A 86 -1.89 -0.49 -2.95
N ALA A 87 -3.01 -0.01 -3.48
CA ALA A 87 -3.29 -0.09 -4.91
C ALA A 87 -2.12 0.48 -5.74
N GLY A 88 -1.76 -0.24 -6.78
CA GLY A 88 -0.66 0.16 -7.65
C GLY A 88 -0.58 -0.71 -8.89
N ILE A 89 0.07 -0.19 -9.92
CA ILE A 89 0.37 -0.87 -11.17
C ILE A 89 1.85 -0.69 -11.52
N GLY A 90 2.33 -1.42 -12.52
CA GLY A 90 3.68 -1.20 -13.00
C GLY A 90 3.87 -1.71 -14.41
N PHE A 91 4.65 -0.96 -15.17
CA PHE A 91 5.10 -1.31 -16.51
C PHE A 91 6.61 -1.25 -16.56
N MET A 92 7.21 -2.11 -17.39
CA MET A 92 8.61 -2.01 -17.76
C MET A 92 8.75 -1.07 -18.96
N GLY A 93 9.56 -0.05 -18.81
CA GLY A 93 9.92 0.88 -19.87
C GLY A 93 11.09 1.74 -19.43
N ASP A 94 12.12 1.84 -20.28
CA ASP A 94 13.19 2.83 -20.09
C ASP A 94 12.70 4.23 -20.45
N ILE A 95 13.57 5.22 -20.34
CA ILE A 95 13.19 6.62 -20.55
C ILE A 95 12.79 6.93 -22.01
N GLU A 96 13.25 6.17 -22.98
CA GLU A 96 12.92 6.36 -24.39
C GLU A 96 11.68 5.54 -24.81
N ALA A 97 11.49 4.36 -24.21
CA ALA A 97 10.40 3.45 -24.55
C ALA A 97 9.10 3.76 -23.80
N THR A 98 9.15 4.37 -22.59
CA THR A 98 7.95 4.71 -21.83
C THR A 98 7.12 5.75 -22.55
N THR A 99 5.87 5.43 -22.91
CA THR A 99 4.95 6.39 -23.51
C THR A 99 4.43 7.41 -22.51
N VAL A 100 3.94 8.56 -22.97
CA VAL A 100 3.33 9.57 -22.11
C VAL A 100 2.09 9.01 -21.40
N GLU A 101 1.31 8.19 -22.10
CA GLU A 101 0.10 7.55 -21.57
C GLU A 101 0.43 6.56 -20.44
N GLU A 102 1.49 5.75 -20.60
CA GLU A 102 1.95 4.85 -19.55
C GLU A 102 2.50 5.63 -18.34
N TRP A 103 3.26 6.68 -18.59
CA TRP A 103 3.74 7.59 -17.56
C TRP A 103 2.58 8.19 -16.76
N ASP A 104 1.60 8.76 -17.44
CA ASP A 104 0.44 9.40 -16.81
C ASP A 104 -0.39 8.38 -16.02
N LEU A 105 -0.60 7.18 -16.59
CA LEU A 105 -1.37 6.13 -15.92
C LEU A 105 -0.68 5.65 -14.63
N VAL A 106 0.63 5.39 -14.68
CA VAL A 106 1.39 4.96 -13.51
C VAL A 106 1.36 6.05 -12.43
N HIS A 107 1.58 7.32 -12.78
CA HIS A 107 1.52 8.39 -11.79
C HIS A 107 0.13 8.56 -11.21
N LYS A 108 -0.91 8.42 -12.02
CA LYS A 108 -2.29 8.54 -11.57
C LYS A 108 -2.67 7.44 -10.59
N VAL A 109 -2.25 6.19 -10.85
CA VAL A 109 -2.56 5.05 -9.98
C VAL A 109 -1.63 4.98 -8.77
N ASP A 110 -0.31 5.19 -8.96
CA ASP A 110 0.67 4.89 -7.92
C ASP A 110 1.03 6.10 -7.03
N LEU A 111 0.74 7.33 -7.49
CA LEU A 111 1.03 8.56 -6.75
C LEU A 111 -0.21 9.38 -6.42
N ASP A 112 -1.02 9.76 -7.44
CA ASP A 112 -2.18 10.62 -7.22
C ASP A 112 -3.19 9.94 -6.31
N SER A 113 -3.40 8.63 -6.46
CA SER A 113 -4.28 7.84 -5.60
C SER A 113 -3.86 7.90 -4.13
N VAL A 114 -2.55 7.84 -3.84
CA VAL A 114 -2.01 7.95 -2.48
C VAL A 114 -2.27 9.33 -1.90
N PHE A 115 -2.10 10.39 -2.71
CA PHE A 115 -2.46 11.75 -2.32
C PHE A 115 -3.96 11.85 -2.04
N TYR A 116 -4.82 11.31 -2.90
CA TYR A 116 -6.28 11.31 -2.68
C TYR A 116 -6.65 10.54 -1.42
N GLY A 117 -6.10 9.34 -1.21
CA GLY A 117 -6.34 8.55 -0.02
C GLY A 117 -6.02 9.33 1.26
N CYS A 118 -4.84 9.93 1.34
CA CYS A 118 -4.48 10.78 2.47
C CYS A 118 -5.44 11.97 2.62
N LYS A 119 -5.74 12.67 1.52
CA LYS A 119 -6.60 13.87 1.54
C LYS A 119 -8.01 13.58 2.04
N TYR A 120 -8.62 12.50 1.58
CA TYR A 120 -10.01 12.17 1.92
C TYR A 120 -10.15 11.46 3.25
N ALA A 121 -9.17 10.63 3.66
CA ALA A 121 -9.24 9.87 4.90
C ALA A 121 -8.85 10.66 6.15
N ILE A 122 -7.87 11.57 6.07
CA ILE A 122 -7.33 12.29 7.23
C ILE A 122 -8.40 13.00 8.05
N PRO A 123 -9.41 13.69 7.49
CA PRO A 123 -10.47 14.32 8.30
C PRO A 123 -11.20 13.31 9.19
N LEU A 124 -11.64 12.17 8.65
CA LEU A 124 -12.31 11.13 9.43
C LEU A 124 -11.36 10.48 10.44
N MET A 125 -10.10 10.22 10.07
CA MET A 125 -9.08 9.66 10.96
C MET A 125 -8.75 10.59 12.13
N ARG A 126 -8.73 11.90 11.89
CA ARG A 126 -8.56 12.92 12.95
C ARG A 126 -9.67 12.86 13.98
N ASP A 127 -10.92 12.78 13.50
CA ASP A 127 -12.11 12.73 14.36
C ASP A 127 -12.16 11.41 15.15
N SER A 128 -11.63 10.33 14.54
CA SER A 128 -11.56 8.99 15.16
C SER A 128 -10.51 8.90 16.27
N GLY A 129 -9.46 9.71 16.19
CA GLY A 129 -8.28 9.63 17.06
C GLY A 129 -7.42 8.38 16.81
N ASN A 130 -6.12 8.48 17.07
CA ASN A 130 -5.16 7.37 17.05
C ASN A 130 -5.11 6.61 15.71
N GLY A 131 -4.77 7.35 14.62
CA GLY A 131 -4.75 6.80 13.27
C GLY A 131 -3.36 6.39 12.76
N SER A 132 -3.33 5.49 11.77
CA SER A 132 -2.13 5.12 11.03
C SER A 132 -2.38 5.07 9.53
N ILE A 133 -1.55 5.77 8.77
CA ILE A 133 -1.49 5.69 7.31
C ILE A 133 -0.22 4.94 6.92
N VAL A 134 -0.36 3.89 6.12
CA VAL A 134 0.76 3.15 5.54
C VAL A 134 0.67 3.25 4.02
N ASN A 135 1.67 3.88 3.41
CA ASN A 135 1.76 4.03 1.97
C ASN A 135 2.73 2.98 1.40
N VAL A 136 2.23 2.13 0.51
CA VAL A 136 3.06 1.12 -0.15
C VAL A 136 3.84 1.77 -1.30
N SER A 137 5.10 2.08 -1.02
CA SER A 137 6.10 2.49 -2.01
C SER A 137 6.77 1.24 -2.60
N SER A 138 8.06 1.28 -2.82
CA SER A 138 8.87 0.18 -3.35
C SER A 138 10.34 0.47 -3.07
N ILE A 139 11.17 -0.56 -3.14
CA ILE A 139 12.62 -0.40 -3.27
C ILE A 139 12.98 0.48 -4.47
N ALA A 140 12.15 0.45 -5.53
CA ALA A 140 12.28 1.31 -6.72
C ALA A 140 12.13 2.82 -6.41
N GLY A 141 11.60 3.19 -5.25
CA GLY A 141 11.59 4.57 -4.75
C GLY A 141 12.88 4.97 -4.04
N ILE A 142 13.84 4.05 -3.86
CA ILE A 142 15.15 4.25 -3.20
C ILE A 142 16.29 3.99 -4.19
N VAL A 143 16.21 2.84 -4.88
CA VAL A 143 17.22 2.40 -5.86
C VAL A 143 16.53 2.26 -7.22
N ALA A 144 17.00 3.00 -8.22
CA ALA A 144 16.36 3.01 -9.53
C ALA A 144 16.84 1.85 -10.42
N GLY A 145 15.89 1.19 -11.09
CA GLY A 145 16.16 0.35 -12.24
C GLY A 145 16.06 1.16 -13.54
N HIS A 146 16.96 0.96 -14.50
CA HIS A 146 17.00 1.73 -15.76
C HIS A 146 15.73 1.56 -16.62
N ASN A 147 14.99 0.48 -16.44
CA ASN A 147 13.82 0.10 -17.24
C ASN A 147 12.49 0.23 -16.46
N PHE A 148 12.41 1.14 -15.49
CA PHE A 148 11.21 1.43 -14.69
C PHE A 148 11.00 2.94 -14.51
N ALA A 149 11.16 3.73 -15.58
CA ALA A 149 11.19 5.19 -15.50
C ALA A 149 9.96 5.79 -14.78
N ALA A 150 8.75 5.44 -15.19
CA ALA A 150 7.51 5.91 -14.58
C ALA A 150 7.33 5.38 -13.15
N TYR A 151 7.57 4.09 -12.93
CA TYR A 151 7.37 3.43 -11.65
C TYR A 151 8.35 3.95 -10.57
N ASN A 152 9.66 4.06 -10.91
CA ASN A 152 10.66 4.61 -9.99
C ASN A 152 10.27 6.01 -9.52
N SER A 153 9.87 6.89 -10.45
CA SER A 153 9.52 8.27 -10.14
C SER A 153 8.27 8.35 -9.25
N ALA A 154 7.22 7.60 -9.57
CA ALA A 154 6.00 7.57 -8.77
C ALA A 154 6.27 7.06 -7.35
N LYS A 155 7.00 5.94 -7.20
CA LYS A 155 7.32 5.36 -5.89
C LYS A 155 8.30 6.22 -5.07
N ALA A 156 9.23 6.93 -5.70
CA ALA A 156 10.06 7.93 -5.04
C ALA A 156 9.22 9.12 -4.54
N ALA A 157 8.24 9.56 -5.33
CA ALA A 157 7.32 10.62 -4.92
C ALA A 157 6.44 10.20 -3.73
N VAL A 158 5.89 8.97 -3.71
CA VAL A 158 5.15 8.41 -2.57
C VAL A 158 6.00 8.40 -1.30
N ARG A 159 7.27 7.96 -1.41
CA ARG A 159 8.25 8.00 -0.32
C ARG A 159 8.33 9.38 0.32
N HIS A 160 8.46 10.43 -0.49
CA HIS A 160 8.61 11.80 0.02
C HIS A 160 7.28 12.43 0.45
N LEU A 161 6.18 12.14 -0.27
CA LEU A 161 4.83 12.56 0.10
C LEU A 161 4.46 12.07 1.50
N SER A 162 4.83 10.83 1.85
CA SER A 162 4.57 10.24 3.17
C SER A 162 5.14 11.07 4.30
N LYS A 163 6.34 11.65 4.12
CA LYS A 163 6.96 12.56 5.10
C LYS A 163 6.19 13.87 5.23
N SER A 164 5.73 14.44 4.11
CA SER A 164 4.91 15.67 4.14
C SER A 164 3.58 15.44 4.86
N VAL A 165 2.92 14.29 4.61
CA VAL A 165 1.68 13.89 5.30
C VAL A 165 1.95 13.67 6.79
N ALA A 166 3.03 12.99 7.16
CA ALA A 166 3.41 12.78 8.56
C ALA A 166 3.57 14.09 9.33
N LEU A 167 4.30 15.05 8.74
CA LEU A 167 4.51 16.38 9.35
C LEU A 167 3.21 17.19 9.45
N HIS A 168 2.34 17.11 8.43
CA HIS A 168 1.01 17.72 8.49
C HIS A 168 0.18 17.12 9.62
N CYS A 169 0.09 15.80 9.71
CA CYS A 169 -0.67 15.10 10.73
C CYS A 169 -0.14 15.39 12.14
N ALA A 170 1.17 15.39 12.33
CA ALA A 170 1.78 15.72 13.62
C ALA A 170 1.42 17.13 14.14
N ARG A 171 1.18 18.07 13.23
CA ARG A 171 0.80 19.45 13.58
C ARG A 171 -0.70 19.67 13.74
N THR A 172 -1.52 18.86 13.06
CA THR A 172 -2.96 19.14 12.93
C THR A 172 -3.86 18.12 13.60
N THR A 173 -3.37 16.91 13.83
CA THR A 173 -4.18 15.80 14.38
C THR A 173 -3.67 15.29 15.72
N ASN A 174 -2.37 15.42 15.98
CA ASN A 174 -1.62 14.90 17.13
C ASN A 174 -1.63 13.36 17.31
N LEU A 175 -2.44 12.64 16.53
CA LEU A 175 -2.69 11.22 16.73
C LEU A 175 -2.63 10.39 15.44
N VAL A 176 -2.58 11.02 14.26
CA VAL A 176 -2.46 10.30 12.99
C VAL A 176 -1.00 10.25 12.56
N ARG A 177 -0.50 9.03 12.36
CA ARG A 177 0.87 8.77 11.86
C ARG A 177 0.81 8.46 10.37
N CYS A 178 1.90 8.71 9.65
CA CYS A 178 2.03 8.32 8.25
C CYS A 178 3.44 7.80 8.00
N ASN A 179 3.56 6.60 7.44
CA ASN A 179 4.82 5.96 7.11
C ASN A 179 4.76 5.34 5.72
N SER A 180 5.91 5.09 5.11
CA SER A 180 6.02 4.34 3.86
C SER A 180 6.75 3.02 4.06
N ILE A 181 6.38 2.01 3.27
CA ILE A 181 7.09 0.75 3.19
C ILE A 181 7.72 0.58 1.81
N HIS A 182 8.86 -0.09 1.76
CA HIS A 182 9.67 -0.22 0.55
C HIS A 182 10.04 -1.69 0.29
N PRO A 183 9.08 -2.51 -0.20
CA PRO A 183 9.35 -3.90 -0.52
C PRO A 183 10.27 -4.02 -1.75
N VAL A 184 11.09 -5.06 -1.76
CA VAL A 184 11.77 -5.58 -2.95
C VAL A 184 10.78 -6.37 -3.80
N PHE A 185 11.23 -6.95 -4.91
CA PHE A 185 10.43 -7.88 -5.70
C PHE A 185 9.80 -8.98 -4.83
N ALA A 186 8.51 -9.20 -5.02
CA ALA A 186 7.74 -10.19 -4.29
C ALA A 186 6.91 -11.06 -5.25
N LYS A 187 6.58 -12.25 -4.81
CA LYS A 187 5.76 -13.22 -5.58
C LYS A 187 4.30 -12.80 -5.61
N THR A 188 3.96 -11.81 -6.45
CA THR A 188 2.61 -11.23 -6.59
C THR A 188 2.15 -11.20 -8.05
N GLU A 189 0.88 -10.90 -8.27
CA GLU A 189 0.35 -10.68 -9.63
C GLU A 189 1.06 -9.50 -10.34
N MET A 190 1.49 -8.47 -9.60
CA MET A 190 2.27 -7.36 -10.15
C MET A 190 3.60 -7.83 -10.77
N MET A 191 4.23 -8.87 -10.21
CA MET A 191 5.44 -9.45 -10.82
C MET A 191 5.15 -10.04 -12.20
N LYS A 192 3.95 -10.59 -12.42
CA LYS A 192 3.52 -11.09 -13.73
C LYS A 192 3.30 -9.95 -14.73
N SER A 193 2.84 -8.77 -14.29
CA SER A 193 2.69 -7.60 -15.16
C SER A 193 4.05 -7.04 -15.60
N PHE A 194 5.04 -7.06 -14.74
CA PHE A 194 6.41 -6.66 -15.12
C PHE A 194 7.08 -7.63 -16.09
N PHE A 195 6.89 -8.93 -15.92
CA PHE A 195 7.72 -9.94 -16.59
C PHE A 195 6.95 -10.95 -17.44
N ALA A 196 5.67 -10.71 -17.75
CA ALA A 196 4.85 -11.55 -18.63
C ALA A 196 5.04 -13.08 -18.41
N ASN A 197 4.79 -13.56 -17.19
CA ASN A 197 5.05 -14.91 -16.70
C ASN A 197 6.56 -15.18 -16.47
N PRO A 198 7.09 -14.74 -15.32
CA PRO A 198 8.51 -14.88 -15.01
C PRO A 198 8.92 -16.35 -14.97
N SER A 199 9.97 -16.70 -15.72
CA SER A 199 10.57 -18.03 -15.68
C SER A 199 11.33 -18.25 -14.37
N ASP A 200 11.52 -19.48 -13.97
CA ASP A 200 12.34 -19.83 -12.79
C ASP A 200 13.76 -19.24 -12.90
N GLU A 201 14.33 -19.17 -14.11
CA GLU A 201 15.64 -18.57 -14.36
C GLU A 201 15.63 -17.06 -14.06
N LEU A 202 14.58 -16.33 -14.45
CA LEU A 202 14.42 -14.92 -14.11
C LEU A 202 14.27 -14.71 -12.61
N VAL A 203 13.44 -15.54 -11.96
CA VAL A 203 13.27 -15.50 -10.49
C VAL A 203 14.62 -15.70 -9.79
N GLN A 204 15.39 -16.73 -10.16
CA GLN A 204 16.73 -16.95 -9.61
C GLN A 204 17.71 -15.80 -9.88
N LYS A 205 17.58 -15.14 -11.03
CA LYS A 205 18.40 -13.94 -11.35
C LYS A 205 18.06 -12.77 -10.45
N LEU A 206 16.78 -12.54 -10.16
CA LEU A 206 16.33 -11.51 -9.22
C LEU A 206 16.77 -11.84 -7.78
N GLU A 207 16.61 -13.08 -7.34
CA GLU A 207 17.05 -13.53 -6.01
C GLU A 207 18.57 -13.34 -5.82
N LYS A 208 19.37 -13.58 -6.86
CA LYS A 208 20.83 -13.36 -6.82
C LYS A 208 21.22 -11.90 -6.61
N GLN A 209 20.37 -10.94 -6.96
CA GLN A 209 20.64 -9.51 -6.73
C GLN A 209 20.37 -9.10 -5.27
N ILE A 210 19.54 -9.86 -4.56
CA ILE A 210 19.18 -9.60 -3.17
C ILE A 210 20.21 -10.31 -2.26
N PRO A 211 20.87 -9.62 -1.31
CA PRO A 211 21.83 -10.27 -0.40
C PRO A 211 21.26 -11.47 0.35
N ALA A 212 20.01 -11.40 0.80
CA ALA A 212 19.32 -12.50 1.48
C ALA A 212 18.96 -13.67 0.54
N ARG A 213 19.20 -13.54 -0.79
CA ARG A 213 18.96 -14.59 -1.81
C ARG A 213 17.52 -15.09 -1.88
N SER A 214 16.56 -14.26 -1.56
CA SER A 214 15.13 -14.56 -1.62
C SER A 214 14.34 -13.36 -2.10
N LEU A 215 13.28 -13.60 -2.86
CA LEU A 215 12.22 -12.60 -3.05
C LEU A 215 11.43 -12.47 -1.74
N ALA A 216 10.79 -11.32 -1.53
CA ALA A 216 9.86 -11.17 -0.42
C ALA A 216 8.61 -12.03 -0.64
N ASP A 217 8.09 -12.61 0.43
CA ASP A 217 6.75 -13.18 0.44
C ASP A 217 5.73 -12.09 0.81
N VAL A 218 4.47 -12.29 0.41
CA VAL A 218 3.40 -11.32 0.71
C VAL A 218 3.22 -11.13 2.22
N GLU A 219 3.52 -12.14 2.99
CA GLU A 219 3.45 -12.12 4.46
C GLU A 219 4.51 -11.23 5.11
N ASP A 220 5.74 -11.17 4.56
CA ASP A 220 6.80 -10.27 5.05
C ASP A 220 6.34 -8.82 5.00
N VAL A 221 5.72 -8.44 3.89
CA VAL A 221 5.21 -7.09 3.66
C VAL A 221 3.99 -6.82 4.53
N ALA A 222 3.06 -7.76 4.63
CA ALA A 222 1.86 -7.62 5.46
C ALA A 222 2.20 -7.51 6.95
N ASN A 223 3.23 -8.22 7.45
CA ASN A 223 3.75 -8.07 8.82
C ASN A 223 4.28 -6.66 9.09
N ALA A 224 5.00 -6.06 8.15
CA ALA A 224 5.49 -4.70 8.25
C ALA A 224 4.33 -3.68 8.28
N ILE A 225 3.31 -3.88 7.43
CA ILE A 225 2.10 -3.05 7.42
C ILE A 225 1.35 -3.19 8.75
N LEU A 226 1.18 -4.41 9.27
CA LEU A 226 0.52 -4.67 10.54
C LEU A 226 1.26 -3.98 11.71
N PHE A 227 2.59 -4.08 11.77
CA PHE A 227 3.40 -3.38 12.78
C PHE A 227 3.18 -1.87 12.73
N LEU A 228 3.28 -1.25 11.54
CA LEU A 228 3.07 0.20 11.39
C LEU A 228 1.63 0.63 11.67
N SER A 229 0.66 -0.26 11.52
CA SER A 229 -0.77 0.01 11.78
C SER A 229 -1.14 -0.15 13.25
N SER A 230 -0.36 -0.90 14.01
CA SER A 230 -0.60 -1.19 15.43
C SER A 230 -0.09 -0.09 16.36
N ASP A 231 -0.43 -0.20 17.65
CA ASP A 231 0.04 0.72 18.70
C ASP A 231 1.50 0.46 19.11
N GLU A 232 2.11 -0.63 18.63
CA GLU A 232 3.53 -0.91 18.82
C GLU A 232 4.43 0.15 18.14
N SER A 233 3.94 0.81 17.10
CA SER A 233 4.63 1.85 16.34
C SER A 233 4.14 3.27 16.64
N LYS A 234 3.53 3.51 17.80
CA LYS A 234 2.86 4.78 18.16
C LYS A 234 3.74 6.05 18.06
N LEU A 235 5.05 5.91 18.12
CA LEU A 235 5.99 7.04 17.98
C LEU A 235 6.73 7.04 16.62
N ILE A 236 6.35 6.14 15.69
CA ILE A 236 6.96 6.04 14.38
C ILE A 236 6.08 6.79 13.36
N THR A 237 6.57 7.92 12.85
CA THR A 237 5.91 8.71 11.80
C THR A 237 6.95 9.34 10.87
N GLY A 238 6.65 9.45 9.58
CA GLY A 238 7.59 9.93 8.56
C GLY A 238 8.73 8.97 8.25
N SER A 239 8.66 7.74 8.76
CA SER A 239 9.69 6.72 8.57
C SER A 239 9.49 5.94 7.26
N GLU A 240 10.61 5.41 6.78
CA GLU A 240 10.70 4.50 5.64
C GLU A 240 11.08 3.13 6.19
N LEU A 241 10.18 2.14 6.07
CA LEU A 241 10.46 0.77 6.46
C LEU A 241 10.81 -0.04 5.22
N VAL A 242 12.08 -0.42 5.10
CA VAL A 242 12.61 -1.15 3.96
C VAL A 242 12.51 -2.65 4.21
N ILE A 243 11.97 -3.39 3.22
CA ILE A 243 11.79 -4.85 3.26
C ILE A 243 12.43 -5.41 1.98
N ASP A 244 13.76 -5.45 1.93
CA ASP A 244 14.49 -5.67 0.68
C ASP A 244 15.61 -6.72 0.76
N GLY A 245 15.71 -7.45 1.85
CA GLY A 245 16.74 -8.47 2.06
C GLY A 245 18.17 -7.90 1.98
N GLY A 246 18.33 -6.60 2.25
CA GLY A 246 19.63 -5.91 2.27
C GLY A 246 20.04 -5.30 0.92
N LEU A 247 19.15 -5.26 -0.08
CA LEU A 247 19.49 -4.77 -1.42
C LEU A 247 19.99 -3.32 -1.41
N SER A 248 19.36 -2.45 -0.63
CA SER A 248 19.74 -1.02 -0.53
C SER A 248 20.85 -0.71 0.47
N ALA A 249 21.34 -1.70 1.18
CA ALA A 249 22.41 -1.55 2.18
C ALA A 249 23.84 -1.73 1.62
N GLN A 250 23.97 -2.07 0.32
CA GLN A 250 25.27 -2.31 -0.35
C GLN A 250 25.70 -1.14 -1.25
#